data_f57e132898f00779cad5ccf8f1095786
#
_entry.id   f57e132898f00779cad5ccf8f1095786
#
_cell.length_a   1.000
_cell.length_b   1.000
_cell.length_c   1.000
_cell.angle_alpha   90.00
_cell.angle_beta   90.00
_cell.angle_gamma   90.00
#
_symmetry.space_group_name_H-M   'P 1'
#
loop_
_entity.id
_entity.type
_entity.pdbx_description
1 polymer ?
#
loop_
_entity_poly.entity_id
_entity_poly.type
_entity_poly.pdbx_seq_one_letter_code
_entity_poly.pdbx_strand_id
1 'polypeptide(L)' 'VNPTLVEKLLTVLAELRKEQSMTFLLIEHDLETVMNISDRVIVMADGKIIADGLPKSIYENELVIDAYLGSRRKDA' A
#
# COMPACT_ATOMS: atom_id res chain seq x y z
N VAL A 1 -9.01 8.77 -10.89
CA VAL A 1 -10.23 8.38 -10.16
C VAL A 1 -10.46 9.36 -9.01
N ASN A 2 -11.69 9.68 -8.75
CA ASN A 2 -12.09 10.61 -7.70
C ASN A 2 -11.64 10.10 -6.32
N PRO A 3 -10.82 10.86 -5.58
CA PRO A 3 -10.34 10.43 -4.26
C PRO A 3 -11.45 10.10 -3.28
N THR A 4 -12.56 10.84 -3.32
CA THR A 4 -13.69 10.59 -2.43
C THR A 4 -14.33 9.22 -2.71
N LEU A 5 -14.44 8.85 -3.98
CA LEU A 5 -14.97 7.55 -4.36
C LEU A 5 -14.03 6.44 -3.91
N VAL A 6 -12.74 6.63 -4.07
CA VAL A 6 -11.74 5.67 -3.62
C VAL A 6 -11.83 5.47 -2.10
N GLU A 7 -11.93 6.55 -1.34
CA GLU A 7 -12.04 6.49 0.11
C GLU A 7 -13.29 5.71 0.54
N LYS A 8 -14.42 5.95 -0.11
CA LYS A 8 -15.67 5.23 0.17
C LYS A 8 -15.52 3.73 -0.13
N LEU A 9 -14.90 3.41 -1.26
CA LEU A 9 -14.67 2.01 -1.63
C LEU A 9 -13.79 1.31 -0.60
N LEU A 10 -12.72 1.96 -0.18
CA LEU A 10 -11.80 1.40 0.81
C LEU A 10 -12.50 1.17 2.15
N THR A 11 -13.39 2.08 2.55
CA THR A 11 -14.17 1.93 3.77
C THR A 11 -15.07 0.69 3.69
N VAL A 12 -15.74 0.50 2.56
CA VAL A 12 -16.61 -0.67 2.34
C VAL A 12 -15.78 -1.96 2.40
N LEU A 13 -14.62 -1.98 1.76
CA LEU A 13 -13.75 -3.15 1.76
C LEU A 13 -13.27 -3.49 3.18
N ALA A 14 -12.92 -2.48 3.97
CA ALA A 14 -12.49 -2.67 5.34
C ALA A 14 -13.60 -3.27 6.20
N GLU A 15 -14.84 -2.80 6.02
CA GLU A 15 -15.99 -3.33 6.72
C GLU A 15 -16.29 -4.77 6.35
N LEU A 16 -16.25 -5.09 5.05
CA LEU A 16 -16.47 -6.45 4.58
C LEU A 16 -15.41 -7.41 5.11
N ARG A 17 -14.17 -6.97 5.14
CA ARG A 17 -13.09 -7.79 5.70
C ARG A 17 -13.36 -8.12 7.16
N LYS A 18 -13.77 -7.13 7.93
CA LYS A 18 -14.02 -7.29 9.36
C LYS A 18 -15.24 -8.15 9.63
N GLU A 19 -16.35 -7.89 8.94
CA GLU A 19 -17.62 -8.56 9.19
C GLU A 19 -17.71 -9.94 8.57
N GLN A 20 -17.11 -10.14 7.40
CA GLN A 20 -17.22 -11.36 6.63
C GLN A 20 -15.96 -12.21 6.63
N SER A 21 -14.94 -11.81 7.35
CA SER A 21 -13.63 -12.49 7.38
C SER A 21 -13.06 -12.71 5.98
N MET A 22 -13.26 -11.73 5.11
CA MET A 22 -12.78 -11.82 3.72
C MET A 22 -11.33 -11.39 3.58
N THR A 23 -10.67 -11.96 2.61
CA THR A 23 -9.32 -11.56 2.22
C THR A 23 -9.40 -10.81 0.90
N PHE A 24 -8.73 -9.66 0.81
CA PHE A 24 -8.70 -8.86 -0.39
C PHE A 24 -7.28 -8.69 -0.90
N LEU A 25 -7.14 -8.70 -2.21
CA LEU A 25 -5.92 -8.29 -2.88
C LEU A 25 -6.17 -6.94 -3.54
N LEU A 26 -5.46 -5.92 -3.11
CA LEU A 26 -5.56 -4.58 -3.67
C LEU A 26 -4.28 -4.26 -4.43
N ILE A 27 -4.43 -3.84 -5.69
CA ILE A 27 -3.30 -3.41 -6.50
C ILE A 27 -3.43 -1.91 -6.72
N GLU A 28 -2.45 -1.16 -6.24
CA GLU A 28 -2.51 0.30 -6.26
C GLU A 28 -1.09 0.87 -6.31
N HIS A 29 -0.93 2.03 -6.92
CA HIS A 29 0.36 2.70 -6.99
C HIS A 29 0.54 3.78 -5.90
N ASP A 30 -0.51 4.12 -5.19
CA ASP A 30 -0.44 5.06 -4.07
C ASP A 30 -0.05 4.30 -2.81
N LEU A 31 1.20 4.42 -2.44
CA LEU A 31 1.76 3.69 -1.31
C LEU A 31 1.05 4.03 0.00
N GLU A 32 0.71 5.29 0.20
CA GLU A 32 0.03 5.73 1.42
C GLU A 32 -1.32 5.06 1.60
N THR A 33 -2.12 4.97 0.52
CA THR A 33 -3.40 4.28 0.54
C THR A 33 -3.23 2.81 0.90
N VAL A 34 -2.29 2.15 0.26
CA VAL A 34 -2.02 0.73 0.51
C VAL A 34 -1.58 0.50 1.95
N MET A 35 -0.73 1.37 2.48
CA MET A 35 -0.21 1.25 3.84
C MET A 35 -1.30 1.40 4.89
N ASN A 36 -2.28 2.26 4.64
CA ASN A 36 -3.35 2.53 5.61
C ASN A 36 -4.38 1.42 5.73
N ILE A 37 -4.53 0.59 4.70
CA ILE A 37 -5.61 -0.40 4.67
C ILE A 37 -5.11 -1.84 4.70
N SER A 38 -3.86 -2.08 4.37
CA SER A 38 -3.35 -3.45 4.18
C SER A 38 -2.72 -4.02 5.44
N ASP A 39 -2.89 -5.32 5.64
CA ASP A 39 -2.21 -6.06 6.69
C ASP A 39 -0.83 -6.51 6.24
N ARG A 40 -0.69 -6.73 4.94
CA ARG A 40 0.55 -7.18 4.33
C ARG A 40 0.72 -6.43 3.01
N VAL A 41 1.92 -5.96 2.76
CA VAL A 41 2.24 -5.20 1.55
C VAL A 41 3.34 -5.91 0.78
N ILE A 42 3.12 -6.09 -0.51
CA ILE A 42 4.12 -6.61 -1.42
C ILE A 42 4.43 -5.50 -2.41
N VAL A 43 5.68 -5.12 -2.51
CA VAL A 43 6.11 -4.04 -3.42
C VAL A 43 6.86 -4.63 -4.60
N MET A 44 6.48 -4.19 -5.79
CA MET A 44 7.11 -4.64 -7.02
C MET A 44 7.74 -3.46 -7.75
N ALA A 45 8.85 -3.73 -8.39
CA ALA A 45 9.51 -2.78 -9.29
C ALA A 45 10.19 -3.56 -10.39
N ASP A 46 10.05 -3.09 -11.62
CA ASP A 46 10.64 -3.71 -12.80
C ASP A 46 10.30 -5.21 -12.92
N GLY A 47 9.06 -5.55 -12.59
CA GLY A 47 8.58 -6.93 -12.70
C GLY A 47 9.07 -7.86 -11.61
N LYS A 48 9.69 -7.32 -10.56
CA LYS A 48 10.24 -8.14 -9.47
C LYS A 48 9.69 -7.68 -8.13
N ILE A 49 9.58 -8.61 -7.20
CA ILE A 49 9.23 -8.29 -5.82
C ILE A 49 10.48 -7.75 -5.14
N ILE A 50 10.39 -6.52 -4.63
CA ILE A 50 11.52 -5.90 -3.93
C ILE A 50 11.31 -5.82 -2.43
N ALA A 51 10.08 -6.02 -1.96
CA ALA A 51 9.78 -6.03 -0.53
C ALA A 51 8.47 -6.75 -0.28
N ASP A 52 8.33 -7.35 0.90
CA ASP A 52 7.15 -8.09 1.31
C ASP A 52 7.12 -8.10 2.84
N GLY A 53 6.08 -7.56 3.43
CA GLY A 53 5.97 -7.55 4.88
C GLY A 53 4.88 -6.64 5.41
N LEU A 54 4.99 -6.31 6.68
CA LEU A 54 4.06 -5.40 7.35
C LEU A 54 4.26 -3.98 6.82
N PRO A 55 3.19 -3.16 6.81
CA PRO A 55 3.28 -1.79 6.32
C PRO A 55 4.46 -1.00 6.92
N LYS A 56 4.68 -1.11 8.21
CA LYS A 56 5.78 -0.40 8.86
C LYS A 56 7.15 -0.80 8.27
N SER A 57 7.38 -2.09 8.09
CA SER A 57 8.64 -2.58 7.51
C SER A 57 8.83 -2.10 6.07
N ILE A 58 7.74 -2.06 5.32
CA ILE A 58 7.77 -1.58 3.93
C ILE A 58 8.15 -0.11 3.88
N TYR A 59 7.56 0.71 4.75
CA TYR A 59 7.82 2.15 4.78
C TYR A 59 9.29 2.46 5.13
N GLU A 60 9.92 1.61 5.91
CA GLU A 60 11.31 1.77 6.33
C GLU A 60 12.31 1.09 5.37
N ASN A 61 11.84 0.34 4.40
CA ASN A 61 12.68 -0.43 3.49
C ASN A 61 13.39 0.49 2.48
N GLU A 62 14.71 0.43 2.42
CA GLU A 62 15.50 1.27 1.54
C GLU A 62 15.18 1.08 0.06
N LEU A 63 14.91 -0.14 -0.36
CA LEU A 63 14.56 -0.41 -1.76
C LEU A 63 13.23 0.27 -2.13
N VAL A 64 12.27 0.26 -1.21
CA VAL A 64 10.99 0.91 -1.42
C VAL A 64 11.14 2.43 -1.44
N ILE A 65 11.92 2.97 -0.50
CA ILE A 65 12.19 4.41 -0.44
C ILE A 65 12.81 4.87 -1.74
N ASP A 66 13.81 4.16 -2.24
CA ASP A 66 14.48 4.53 -3.48
C ASP A 66 13.56 4.42 -4.71
N ALA A 67 12.70 3.42 -4.75
CA ALA A 67 11.82 3.20 -5.90
C ALA A 67 10.63 4.15 -5.94
N TYR A 68 10.04 4.46 -4.78
CA TYR A 68 8.77 5.20 -4.70
C TYR A 68 8.84 6.50 -3.92
N LEU A 69 9.75 6.61 -2.96
CA LEU A 69 9.86 7.76 -2.07
C LEU A 69 11.18 8.51 -2.24
N GLY A 70 11.96 8.15 -3.25
CA GLY A 70 13.27 8.72 -3.46
C GLY A 70 13.30 10.24 -3.55
N SER A 71 12.30 10.84 -4.20
CA SER A 71 12.21 12.29 -4.32
C SER A 71 12.01 12.97 -2.98
N ARG A 72 11.21 12.38 -2.09
CA ARG A 72 11.01 12.90 -0.73
C ARG A 72 12.30 12.84 0.06
N ARG A 73 13.02 11.74 -0.07
CA ARG A 73 14.29 11.54 0.63
C ARG A 73 15.34 12.54 0.17
N LYS A 74 15.38 12.82 -1.13
CA LYS A 74 16.31 13.79 -1.70
C LYS A 74 16.03 15.21 -1.22
N ASP A 75 14.77 15.50 -0.99
CA ASP A 75 14.35 16.82 -0.53
C ASP A 75 14.59 17.02 0.96
N ALA A 76 14.79 15.97 1.67
CA ALA A 76 15.10 16.02 3.09
C ALA A 76 16.57 16.33 3.32
#